data_0a1059c16506952df218125a2a2be4fd
#
_entry.id   0a1059c16506952df218125a2a2be4fd
#
_cell.length_a   1.000
_cell.length_b   1.000
_cell.length_c   1.000
_cell.angle_alpha   90.00
_cell.angle_beta   90.00
_cell.angle_gamma   90.00
#
_symmetry.space_group_name_H-M   'P 1'
#
loop_
_entity.id
_entity.type
_entity.pdbx_description
1 polymer ?
#
loop_
_entity_poly.entity_id
_entity_poly.type
_entity_poly.pdbx_seq_one_letter_code
_entity_poly.pdbx_strand_id
1 'polypeptide(L)'
;DDGLVILGVHSPEFDFEKELDNVVMATKDYSISWPVALDNNFITWRAYSNRFWPAKYLIDKDGMVRYIHFGEGRYAETEEKIRELLVEAGADLSGETSALPVDPTIDPAYRADRNAEVTRELNAGYERGRSDVLYGRGGYVLQEDYYKDADAVMELVAPDELEPHAVYFNGEWRVGPESAKHGRKSMNYEDYLSLVYSARSVNAVLTSDSGEPYKVRITVNGDYLTQDNKGTDITIGSDGESYLLVTEPRLYNVLENPSYVRRETLRMASDSPDFGLFAFTFGAYKKAG
;
A
#
# COMPACT_ATOMS: atom_id res chain seq x y z
N ASP A 1 -2.01 -26.30 18.57
CA ASP A 1 -2.59 -26.70 17.26
C ASP A 1 -4.04 -27.12 17.45
N ASP A 2 -4.92 -26.14 17.60
CA ASP A 2 -6.34 -26.38 17.96
C ASP A 2 -7.21 -26.67 16.72
N GLY A 3 -6.59 -27.00 15.59
CA GLY A 3 -7.27 -27.38 14.36
C GLY A 3 -7.50 -26.24 13.36
N LEU A 4 -7.07 -25.00 13.64
CA LEU A 4 -7.11 -23.93 12.67
C LEU A 4 -6.03 -24.13 11.59
N VAL A 5 -6.43 -24.10 10.32
CA VAL A 5 -5.53 -24.09 9.17
C VAL A 5 -5.68 -22.75 8.44
N ILE A 6 -4.56 -22.09 8.20
CA ILE A 6 -4.53 -20.85 7.42
C ILE A 6 -3.96 -21.16 6.04
N LEU A 7 -4.64 -20.68 5.00
CA LEU A 7 -4.19 -20.70 3.62
C LEU A 7 -4.24 -19.27 3.07
N GLY A 8 -3.09 -18.72 2.69
CA GLY A 8 -3.01 -17.47 1.94
C GLY A 8 -3.37 -17.72 0.48
N VAL A 9 -4.08 -16.78 -0.13
CA VAL A 9 -4.32 -16.76 -1.59
C VAL A 9 -3.83 -15.40 -2.09
N HIS A 10 -2.73 -15.43 -2.86
CA HIS A 10 -2.13 -14.25 -3.44
C HIS A 10 -2.71 -14.02 -4.84
N SER A 11 -3.63 -13.04 -4.94
CA SER A 11 -4.16 -12.55 -6.22
C SER A 11 -3.48 -11.22 -6.52
N PRO A 12 -2.61 -11.17 -7.55
CA PRO A 12 -1.72 -10.03 -7.79
C PRO A 12 -2.47 -8.77 -8.19
N GLU A 13 -2.04 -7.62 -7.68
CA GLU A 13 -2.53 -6.32 -8.11
C GLU A 13 -1.76 -5.80 -9.32
N PHE A 14 -0.42 -6.01 -9.32
CA PHE A 14 0.50 -5.57 -10.36
C PHE A 14 1.24 -6.76 -11.00
N ASP A 15 1.76 -6.56 -12.21
CA ASP A 15 2.41 -7.64 -12.96
C ASP A 15 3.64 -8.22 -12.25
N PHE A 16 4.44 -7.39 -11.57
CA PHE A 16 5.61 -7.88 -10.83
C PHE A 16 5.24 -8.82 -9.66
N GLU A 17 4.03 -8.74 -9.14
CA GLU A 17 3.54 -9.62 -8.07
C GLU A 17 3.19 -11.03 -8.56
N LYS A 18 3.14 -11.26 -9.87
CA LYS A 18 2.94 -12.58 -10.47
C LYS A 18 4.20 -13.45 -10.41
N GLU A 19 5.37 -12.82 -10.22
CA GLU A 19 6.65 -13.50 -10.17
C GLU A 19 6.82 -14.24 -8.84
N LEU A 20 7.09 -15.57 -8.93
CA LEU A 20 7.19 -16.42 -7.75
C LEU A 20 8.26 -15.92 -6.76
N ASP A 21 9.40 -15.47 -7.27
CA ASP A 21 10.51 -15.02 -6.43
C ASP A 21 10.15 -13.80 -5.59
N ASN A 22 9.36 -12.85 -6.14
CA ASN A 22 8.86 -11.70 -5.41
C ASN A 22 7.88 -12.12 -4.29
N VAL A 23 7.00 -13.08 -4.56
CA VAL A 23 6.08 -13.60 -3.54
C VAL A 23 6.84 -14.36 -2.44
N VAL A 24 7.83 -15.19 -2.80
CA VAL A 24 8.69 -15.91 -1.84
C VAL A 24 9.46 -14.94 -0.96
N MET A 25 9.98 -13.85 -1.53
CA MET A 25 10.69 -12.81 -0.78
C MET A 25 9.73 -12.11 0.19
N ALA A 26 8.58 -11.64 -0.29
CA ALA A 26 7.57 -10.99 0.54
C ALA A 26 7.09 -11.89 1.70
N THR A 27 6.86 -13.19 1.47
CA THR A 27 6.48 -14.12 2.54
C THR A 27 7.54 -14.26 3.62
N LYS A 28 8.82 -14.19 3.27
CA LYS A 28 9.93 -14.18 4.24
C LYS A 28 10.00 -12.87 5.02
N ASP A 29 9.93 -11.76 4.33
CA ASP A 29 10.03 -10.41 4.94
C ASP A 29 8.89 -10.14 5.93
N TYR A 30 7.68 -10.60 5.60
CA TYR A 30 6.51 -10.50 6.47
C TYR A 30 6.36 -11.67 7.46
N SER A 31 7.34 -12.60 7.51
CA SER A 31 7.32 -13.76 8.41
C SER A 31 6.04 -14.61 8.27
N ILE A 32 5.53 -14.77 7.04
CA ILE A 32 4.37 -15.59 6.74
C ILE A 32 4.80 -17.06 6.76
N SER A 33 4.28 -17.82 7.75
CA SER A 33 4.65 -19.22 7.98
C SER A 33 3.64 -20.25 7.43
N TRP A 34 2.48 -19.80 7.00
CA TRP A 34 1.46 -20.66 6.39
C TRP A 34 1.61 -20.74 4.87
N PRO A 35 1.03 -21.79 4.23
CA PRO A 35 1.05 -21.93 2.78
C PRO A 35 0.37 -20.75 2.08
N VAL A 36 0.95 -20.32 0.95
CA VAL A 36 0.39 -19.30 0.09
C VAL A 36 0.23 -19.86 -1.33
N ALA A 37 -1.00 -19.85 -1.83
CA ALA A 37 -1.32 -20.22 -3.21
C ALA A 37 -1.25 -19.01 -4.12
N LEU A 38 -0.63 -19.15 -5.28
CA LEU A 38 -0.62 -18.12 -6.33
C LEU A 38 -1.91 -18.21 -7.15
N ASP A 39 -2.62 -17.10 -7.24
CA ASP A 39 -3.86 -16.97 -8.03
C ASP A 39 -3.68 -15.95 -9.17
N ASN A 40 -2.55 -16.02 -9.89
CA ASN A 40 -2.15 -15.09 -10.96
C ASN A 40 -3.23 -14.90 -12.04
N ASN A 41 -4.11 -15.88 -12.21
CA ASN A 41 -5.21 -15.83 -13.17
C ASN A 41 -6.56 -15.50 -12.55
N PHE A 42 -6.61 -15.13 -11.26
CA PHE A 42 -7.83 -14.78 -10.53
C PHE A 42 -8.90 -15.88 -10.55
N ILE A 43 -8.50 -17.16 -10.58
CA ILE A 43 -9.43 -18.30 -10.61
C ILE A 43 -10.11 -18.44 -9.25
N THR A 44 -9.32 -18.48 -8.18
CA THR A 44 -9.83 -18.56 -6.81
C THR A 44 -10.60 -17.29 -6.46
N TRP A 45 -10.08 -16.13 -6.80
CA TRP A 45 -10.76 -14.84 -6.65
C TRP A 45 -12.18 -14.86 -7.22
N ARG A 46 -12.35 -15.31 -8.46
CA ARG A 46 -13.67 -15.41 -9.11
C ARG A 46 -14.55 -16.47 -8.49
N ALA A 47 -13.98 -17.63 -8.13
CA ALA A 47 -14.73 -18.73 -7.50
C ALA A 47 -15.37 -18.32 -6.18
N TYR A 48 -14.66 -17.49 -5.39
CA TYR A 48 -15.18 -16.92 -4.14
C TYR A 48 -15.95 -15.60 -4.33
N SER A 49 -16.15 -15.15 -5.57
CA SER A 49 -16.78 -13.86 -5.89
C SER A 49 -16.12 -12.69 -5.16
N ASN A 50 -14.80 -12.78 -4.92
CA ASN A 50 -14.06 -11.74 -4.23
C ASN A 50 -13.99 -10.44 -5.05
N ARG A 51 -13.90 -9.29 -4.36
CA ARG A 51 -13.87 -7.96 -4.98
C ARG A 51 -12.92 -6.99 -4.28
N PHE A 52 -12.34 -7.40 -3.15
CA PHE A 52 -11.55 -6.53 -2.28
C PHE A 52 -10.31 -7.23 -1.74
N TRP A 53 -9.26 -6.47 -1.52
CA TRP A 53 -8.10 -6.83 -0.72
C TRP A 53 -8.10 -6.02 0.58
N PRO A 54 -7.74 -6.63 1.71
CA PRO A 54 -7.72 -8.06 1.95
C PRO A 54 -9.15 -8.63 2.07
N ALA A 55 -9.29 -9.94 2.01
CA ALA A 55 -10.54 -10.63 2.30
C ALA A 55 -10.29 -11.87 3.16
N LYS A 56 -11.19 -12.12 4.11
CA LYS A 56 -11.14 -13.28 5.01
C LYS A 56 -12.38 -14.14 4.80
N TYR A 57 -12.16 -15.43 4.61
CA TYR A 57 -13.22 -16.44 4.47
C TYR A 57 -12.96 -17.52 5.50
N LEU A 58 -13.87 -17.71 6.46
CA LEU A 58 -13.80 -18.82 7.39
C LEU A 58 -14.66 -19.98 6.87
N ILE A 59 -14.02 -21.13 6.74
CA ILE A 59 -14.61 -22.36 6.21
C ILE A 59 -14.64 -23.38 7.34
N ASP A 60 -15.79 -24.00 7.58
CA ASP A 60 -15.94 -25.02 8.61
C ASP A 60 -15.38 -26.38 8.18
N LYS A 61 -15.42 -27.35 9.11
CA LYS A 61 -14.97 -28.75 8.90
C LYS A 61 -15.69 -29.46 7.77
N ASP A 62 -16.90 -29.02 7.40
CA ASP A 62 -17.71 -29.60 6.34
C ASP A 62 -17.50 -28.90 4.98
N GLY A 63 -16.57 -27.93 4.91
CA GLY A 63 -16.22 -27.19 3.70
C GLY A 63 -17.16 -26.03 3.38
N MET A 64 -18.00 -25.61 4.32
CA MET A 64 -18.96 -24.52 4.12
C MET A 64 -18.37 -23.19 4.58
N VAL A 65 -18.54 -22.12 3.75
CA VAL A 65 -18.17 -20.76 4.15
C VAL A 65 -19.17 -20.27 5.21
N ARG A 66 -18.65 -19.97 6.40
CA ARG A 66 -19.44 -19.55 7.59
C ARG A 66 -19.32 -18.07 7.92
N TYR A 67 -18.22 -17.43 7.50
CA TYR A 67 -17.98 -16.02 7.74
C TYR A 67 -17.16 -15.43 6.59
N ILE A 68 -17.48 -14.20 6.21
CA ILE A 68 -16.76 -13.43 5.19
C ILE A 68 -16.55 -12.03 5.73
N HIS A 69 -15.33 -11.51 5.61
CA HIS A 69 -15.03 -10.10 5.86
C HIS A 69 -14.17 -9.54 4.74
N PHE A 70 -14.59 -8.40 4.20
CA PHE A 70 -13.86 -7.63 3.18
C PHE A 70 -13.18 -6.40 3.80
N GLY A 71 -11.92 -6.18 3.44
CA GLY A 71 -11.11 -5.10 3.94
C GLY A 71 -10.42 -5.41 5.27
N GLU A 72 -9.71 -4.42 5.77
CA GLU A 72 -9.02 -4.49 7.06
C GLU A 72 -9.97 -4.41 8.25
N GLY A 73 -9.51 -4.91 9.41
CA GLY A 73 -10.21 -4.82 10.69
C GLY A 73 -11.09 -6.01 11.03
N ARG A 74 -11.99 -5.79 11.98
CA ARG A 74 -12.85 -6.81 12.62
C ARG A 74 -12.10 -8.03 13.13
N TYR A 75 -10.93 -7.81 13.70
CA TYR A 75 -10.07 -8.89 14.19
C TYR A 75 -10.72 -9.64 15.37
N ALA A 76 -11.33 -8.90 16.31
CA ALA A 76 -12.04 -9.52 17.44
C ALA A 76 -13.20 -10.37 16.98
N GLU A 77 -14.04 -9.87 16.06
CA GLU A 77 -15.17 -10.61 15.49
C GLU A 77 -14.69 -11.86 14.72
N THR A 78 -13.59 -11.73 13.96
CA THR A 78 -12.98 -12.85 13.24
C THR A 78 -12.49 -13.91 14.20
N GLU A 79 -11.83 -13.53 15.29
CA GLU A 79 -11.34 -14.44 16.34
C GLU A 79 -12.51 -15.14 17.05
N GLU A 80 -13.58 -14.43 17.40
CA GLU A 80 -14.78 -15.04 17.97
C GLU A 80 -15.36 -16.13 17.05
N LYS A 81 -15.43 -15.84 15.74
CA LYS A 81 -15.93 -16.82 14.75
C LYS A 81 -14.98 -18.01 14.58
N ILE A 82 -13.68 -17.81 14.63
CA ILE A 82 -12.70 -18.91 14.63
C ILE A 82 -12.95 -19.82 15.82
N ARG A 83 -13.07 -19.27 17.04
CA ARG A 83 -13.32 -20.04 18.27
C ARG A 83 -14.64 -20.81 18.20
N GLU A 84 -15.72 -20.18 17.72
CA GLU A 84 -17.02 -20.82 17.51
C GLU A 84 -16.88 -22.07 16.61
N LEU A 85 -16.21 -21.93 15.47
CA LEU A 85 -16.03 -23.02 14.51
C LEU A 85 -15.09 -24.11 15.01
N LEU A 86 -14.07 -23.78 15.80
CA LEU A 86 -13.20 -24.77 16.44
C LEU A 86 -13.96 -25.63 17.48
N VAL A 87 -14.79 -25.00 18.30
CA VAL A 87 -15.64 -25.71 19.26
C VAL A 87 -16.66 -26.61 18.54
N GLU A 88 -17.29 -26.12 17.46
CA GLU A 88 -18.16 -26.95 16.61
C GLU A 88 -17.41 -28.15 15.99
N ALA A 89 -16.12 -27.99 15.72
CA ALA A 89 -15.26 -29.07 15.24
C ALA A 89 -14.80 -30.04 16.33
N GLY A 90 -15.08 -29.73 17.60
CA GLY A 90 -14.76 -30.56 18.76
C GLY A 90 -13.47 -30.16 19.50
N ALA A 91 -12.90 -28.98 19.25
CA ALA A 91 -11.77 -28.50 20.00
C ALA A 91 -12.17 -28.08 21.43
N ASP A 92 -11.30 -28.34 22.40
CA ASP A 92 -11.42 -27.86 23.77
C ASP A 92 -10.56 -26.60 23.97
N LEU A 93 -11.19 -25.43 24.00
CA LEU A 93 -10.54 -24.13 24.19
C LEU A 93 -10.54 -23.66 25.64
N SER A 94 -10.85 -24.54 26.62
CA SER A 94 -10.93 -24.15 28.04
C SER A 94 -9.63 -23.65 28.64
N GLY A 95 -8.48 -24.01 28.04
CA GLY A 95 -7.15 -23.53 28.43
C GLY A 95 -6.66 -22.27 27.71
N GLU A 96 -7.42 -21.83 26.69
CA GLU A 96 -7.01 -20.70 25.86
C GLU A 96 -7.38 -19.34 26.51
N THR A 97 -6.57 -18.31 26.23
CA THR A 97 -6.88 -16.97 26.70
C THR A 97 -8.20 -16.48 26.11
N SER A 98 -9.02 -15.84 26.95
CA SER A 98 -10.26 -15.20 26.48
C SER A 98 -10.02 -13.79 25.91
N ALA A 99 -8.79 -13.29 25.96
CA ALA A 99 -8.47 -11.98 25.44
C ALA A 99 -8.63 -11.96 23.91
N LEU A 100 -9.46 -11.06 23.41
CA LEU A 100 -9.64 -10.83 22.00
C LEU A 100 -8.54 -9.87 21.48
N PRO A 101 -8.13 -10.01 20.22
CA PRO A 101 -7.19 -9.09 19.62
C PRO A 101 -7.75 -7.65 19.60
N VAL A 102 -6.86 -6.69 19.77
CA VAL A 102 -7.21 -5.27 19.63
C VAL A 102 -7.57 -5.01 18.17
N ASP A 103 -8.75 -4.43 17.96
CA ASP A 103 -9.20 -4.00 16.64
C ASP A 103 -8.98 -2.49 16.48
N PRO A 104 -7.94 -2.07 15.74
CA PRO A 104 -7.63 -0.65 15.57
C PRO A 104 -8.73 0.11 14.83
N THR A 105 -9.65 -0.59 14.15
CA THR A 105 -10.76 0.07 13.43
C THR A 105 -11.89 0.49 14.35
N ILE A 106 -12.00 -0.10 15.54
CA ILE A 106 -13.04 0.19 16.53
C ILE A 106 -12.49 0.70 17.87
N ASP A 107 -11.24 0.40 18.20
CA ASP A 107 -10.64 0.86 19.45
C ASP A 107 -10.26 2.35 19.35
N PRO A 108 -10.83 3.22 20.23
CA PRO A 108 -10.55 4.65 20.20
C PRO A 108 -9.09 5.02 20.41
N ALA A 109 -8.30 4.17 21.09
CA ALA A 109 -6.88 4.41 21.34
C ALA A 109 -6.03 4.34 20.06
N TYR A 110 -6.50 3.59 19.07
CA TYR A 110 -5.81 3.42 17.79
C TYR A 110 -6.48 4.20 16.64
N ARG A 111 -7.66 4.75 16.90
CA ARG A 111 -8.44 5.43 15.88
C ARG A 111 -7.91 6.85 15.65
N ALA A 112 -7.74 7.21 14.37
CA ALA A 112 -7.71 8.62 14.00
C ALA A 112 -9.02 9.31 14.41
N ASP A 113 -8.97 10.63 14.60
CA ASP A 113 -10.16 11.46 14.80
C ASP A 113 -11.30 10.96 13.88
N ARG A 114 -12.49 10.77 14.42
CA ARG A 114 -13.66 10.24 13.68
C ARG A 114 -14.01 11.05 12.43
N ASN A 115 -13.52 12.28 12.33
CA ASN A 115 -13.68 13.18 11.19
C ASN A 115 -12.42 13.23 10.31
N ALA A 116 -11.46 12.32 10.51
CA ALA A 116 -10.25 12.29 9.70
C ALA A 116 -10.59 11.86 8.27
N GLU A 117 -10.41 12.78 7.35
CA GLU A 117 -10.45 12.49 5.92
C GLU A 117 -9.10 11.92 5.49
N VAL A 118 -8.98 10.59 5.52
CA VAL A 118 -7.77 9.91 5.08
C VAL A 118 -7.63 10.04 3.57
N THR A 119 -6.43 10.33 3.11
CA THR A 119 -6.15 10.32 1.67
C THR A 119 -6.47 8.93 1.10
N ARG A 120 -7.25 8.89 0.02
CA ARG A 120 -7.57 7.63 -0.67
C ARG A 120 -6.30 7.04 -1.27
N GLU A 121 -6.32 5.75 -1.56
CA GLU A 121 -5.31 5.12 -2.40
C GLU A 121 -5.20 5.83 -3.75
N LEU A 122 -3.97 6.02 -4.25
CA LEU A 122 -3.66 6.77 -5.47
C LEU A 122 -2.84 5.90 -6.40
N ASN A 123 -3.37 5.61 -7.60
CA ASN A 123 -2.71 4.82 -8.62
C ASN A 123 -2.15 5.71 -9.73
N ALA A 124 -0.91 5.47 -10.15
CA ALA A 124 -0.24 6.27 -11.17
C ALA A 124 -0.50 5.77 -12.61
N GLY A 125 -0.62 4.47 -12.82
CA GLY A 125 -0.86 3.91 -14.15
C GLY A 125 -2.23 4.28 -14.74
N TYR A 126 -2.32 4.34 -16.07
CA TYR A 126 -3.55 4.79 -16.74
C TYR A 126 -4.71 3.78 -16.67
N GLU A 127 -4.46 2.51 -16.45
CA GLU A 127 -5.53 1.50 -16.33
C GLU A 127 -6.41 1.71 -15.09
N ARG A 128 -5.79 2.17 -13.99
CA ARG A 128 -6.48 2.44 -12.72
C ARG A 128 -6.57 3.92 -12.39
N GLY A 129 -5.61 4.72 -12.85
CA GLY A 129 -5.45 6.12 -12.47
C GLY A 129 -6.43 7.08 -13.12
N ARG A 130 -7.05 6.69 -14.26
CA ARG A 130 -7.82 7.60 -15.11
C ARG A 130 -9.17 8.03 -14.52
N SER A 131 -9.89 7.12 -13.87
CA SER A 131 -11.12 7.46 -13.18
C SER A 131 -11.56 6.36 -12.22
N ASP A 132 -12.02 6.76 -11.05
CA ASP A 132 -12.75 5.87 -10.15
C ASP A 132 -14.23 5.86 -10.55
N VAL A 133 -14.56 5.03 -11.53
CA VAL A 133 -15.91 4.93 -12.12
C VAL A 133 -16.94 4.46 -11.08
N LEU A 134 -16.53 3.67 -10.09
CA LEU A 134 -17.43 3.11 -9.08
C LEU A 134 -17.92 4.16 -8.07
N TYR A 135 -17.08 5.16 -7.78
CA TYR A 135 -17.39 6.18 -6.76
C TYR A 135 -17.58 7.58 -7.34
N GLY A 136 -17.52 7.73 -8.67
CA GLY A 136 -17.69 9.02 -9.36
C GLY A 136 -16.60 10.05 -9.03
N ARG A 137 -15.45 9.61 -8.55
CA ARG A 137 -14.31 10.47 -8.23
C ARG A 137 -13.48 10.71 -9.47
N GLY A 138 -12.86 11.88 -9.59
CA GLY A 138 -11.90 12.19 -10.65
C GLY A 138 -10.68 11.29 -10.61
N GLY A 139 -9.86 11.33 -11.67
CA GLY A 139 -8.61 10.59 -11.76
C GLY A 139 -7.68 10.83 -10.55
N TYR A 140 -6.68 9.98 -10.41
CA TYR A 140 -5.69 10.10 -9.33
C TYR A 140 -4.56 11.08 -9.67
N VAL A 141 -4.44 11.49 -10.93
CA VAL A 141 -3.56 12.57 -11.40
C VAL A 141 -4.42 13.61 -12.11
N LEU A 142 -4.35 14.86 -11.65
CA LEU A 142 -5.22 15.93 -12.14
C LEU A 142 -4.56 16.82 -13.21
N GLN A 143 -3.29 16.56 -13.56
CA GLN A 143 -2.60 17.27 -14.63
C GLN A 143 -3.22 16.90 -15.98
N GLU A 144 -3.65 17.92 -16.73
CA GLU A 144 -4.42 17.76 -17.97
C GLU A 144 -3.70 16.90 -19.02
N ASP A 145 -2.35 17.03 -19.10
CA ASP A 145 -1.54 16.35 -20.11
C ASP A 145 -1.20 14.90 -19.71
N TYR A 146 -1.36 14.52 -18.46
CA TYR A 146 -0.88 13.26 -17.93
C TYR A 146 -1.37 12.01 -18.68
N TYR A 147 -2.59 12.02 -19.18
CA TYR A 147 -3.19 10.87 -19.88
C TYR A 147 -3.29 11.06 -21.40
N LYS A 148 -2.66 12.10 -21.97
CA LYS A 148 -2.79 12.40 -23.42
C LYS A 148 -2.02 11.41 -24.28
N ASP A 149 -0.77 11.17 -23.96
CA ASP A 149 0.16 10.37 -24.75
C ASP A 149 0.66 9.18 -23.92
N ALA A 150 -0.21 8.17 -23.77
CA ALA A 150 0.12 6.95 -23.04
C ALA A 150 1.37 6.28 -23.65
N ASP A 151 2.22 5.76 -22.79
CA ASP A 151 3.49 5.09 -23.12
C ASP A 151 4.58 5.99 -23.75
N ALA A 152 4.32 7.27 -23.96
CA ALA A 152 5.32 8.25 -24.37
C ALA A 152 5.94 8.98 -23.16
N VAL A 153 7.16 9.46 -23.33
CA VAL A 153 7.77 10.39 -22.36
C VAL A 153 7.19 11.77 -22.60
N MET A 154 6.67 12.37 -21.54
CA MET A 154 6.08 13.71 -21.56
C MET A 154 6.75 14.59 -20.51
N GLU A 155 6.88 15.87 -20.80
CA GLU A 155 7.26 16.87 -19.81
C GLU A 155 6.00 17.33 -19.08
N LEU A 156 5.99 17.15 -17.76
CA LEU A 156 4.90 17.53 -16.87
C LEU A 156 5.34 18.63 -15.93
N VAL A 157 4.44 19.55 -15.64
CA VAL A 157 4.66 20.64 -14.70
C VAL A 157 3.67 20.52 -13.54
N ALA A 158 4.21 20.37 -12.33
CA ALA A 158 3.38 20.39 -11.14
C ALA A 158 2.84 21.80 -10.89
N PRO A 159 1.56 22.00 -10.55
CA PRO A 159 1.02 23.31 -10.20
C PRO A 159 1.57 23.79 -8.85
N ASP A 160 1.53 25.11 -8.63
CA ASP A 160 1.95 25.72 -7.35
C ASP A 160 1.05 25.27 -6.17
N GLU A 161 -0.23 25.08 -6.43
CA GLU A 161 -1.21 24.59 -5.45
C GLU A 161 -1.64 23.18 -5.78
N LEU A 162 -1.47 22.26 -4.82
CA LEU A 162 -1.82 20.85 -4.95
C LEU A 162 -3.17 20.56 -4.28
N GLU A 163 -4.07 19.94 -5.03
CA GLU A 163 -5.31 19.42 -4.47
C GLU A 163 -5.07 18.09 -3.74
N PRO A 164 -5.75 17.82 -2.62
CA PRO A 164 -5.67 16.54 -1.93
C PRO A 164 -6.25 15.40 -2.80
N HIS A 165 -5.88 14.18 -2.46
CA HIS A 165 -6.31 12.96 -3.14
C HIS A 165 -5.84 12.82 -4.60
N ALA A 166 -4.73 13.48 -4.95
CA ALA A 166 -4.11 13.39 -6.27
C ALA A 166 -2.58 13.37 -6.15
N VAL A 167 -1.93 12.76 -7.13
CA VAL A 167 -0.48 12.80 -7.34
C VAL A 167 -0.19 13.79 -8.45
N TYR A 168 0.91 14.51 -8.33
CA TYR A 168 1.41 15.46 -9.32
C TYR A 168 2.86 15.14 -9.67
N PHE A 169 3.19 15.23 -10.94
CA PHE A 169 4.50 14.94 -11.49
C PHE A 169 5.13 16.22 -12.05
N ASN A 170 6.44 16.36 -11.88
CA ASN A 170 7.23 17.44 -12.44
C ASN A 170 8.45 16.87 -13.16
N GLY A 171 8.75 17.36 -14.36
CA GLY A 171 9.81 16.88 -15.23
C GLY A 171 9.35 15.86 -16.27
N GLU A 172 10.26 15.02 -16.75
CA GLU A 172 9.95 14.04 -17.79
C GLU A 172 9.47 12.71 -17.21
N TRP A 173 8.25 12.29 -17.62
CA TRP A 173 7.62 11.06 -17.14
C TRP A 173 6.97 10.27 -18.28
N ARG A 174 7.02 8.95 -18.17
CA ARG A 174 6.29 8.02 -19.02
C ARG A 174 5.16 7.38 -18.23
N VAL A 175 3.93 7.54 -18.70
CA VAL A 175 2.74 6.96 -18.06
C VAL A 175 2.39 5.65 -18.76
N GLY A 176 2.62 4.54 -18.08
CA GLY A 176 2.28 3.19 -18.54
C GLY A 176 0.94 2.69 -17.97
N PRO A 177 0.57 1.43 -18.28
CA PRO A 177 -0.70 0.85 -17.83
C PRO A 177 -0.82 0.79 -16.30
N GLU A 178 0.23 0.40 -15.60
CA GLU A 178 0.20 0.18 -14.15
C GLU A 178 0.98 1.23 -13.35
N SER A 179 1.93 1.94 -13.96
CA SER A 179 2.85 2.85 -13.27
C SER A 179 3.22 4.07 -14.10
N ALA A 180 3.66 5.12 -13.42
CA ALA A 180 4.38 6.23 -14.05
C ALA A 180 5.87 6.10 -13.73
N LYS A 181 6.73 6.20 -14.74
CA LYS A 181 8.18 6.06 -14.63
C LYS A 181 8.89 7.34 -15.05
N HIS A 182 9.97 7.66 -14.37
CA HIS A 182 10.84 8.77 -14.72
C HIS A 182 11.39 8.60 -16.14
N GLY A 183 11.26 9.61 -16.97
CA GLY A 183 11.52 9.53 -18.40
C GLY A 183 12.99 9.71 -18.79
N ARG A 184 13.84 10.16 -17.87
CA ARG A 184 15.25 10.47 -18.12
C ARG A 184 16.13 10.21 -16.90
N LYS A 185 17.45 10.25 -17.09
CA LYS A 185 18.38 10.47 -15.99
C LYS A 185 18.48 11.98 -15.77
N SER A 186 18.11 12.45 -14.59
CA SER A 186 18.21 13.87 -14.20
C SER A 186 19.41 14.13 -13.29
N MET A 187 19.53 15.35 -12.78
CA MET A 187 20.53 15.76 -11.81
C MET A 187 19.90 16.66 -10.76
N ASN A 188 20.44 16.60 -9.54
CA ASN A 188 20.01 17.45 -8.43
C ASN A 188 18.52 17.28 -8.02
N TYR A 189 17.90 16.13 -8.36
CA TYR A 189 16.53 15.83 -8.02
C TYR A 189 15.52 16.85 -8.55
N GLU A 190 15.75 17.36 -9.77
CA GLU A 190 14.89 18.36 -10.41
C GLU A 190 13.54 17.79 -10.82
N ASP A 191 13.51 16.48 -11.18
CA ASP A 191 12.30 15.77 -11.50
C ASP A 191 11.77 15.06 -10.24
N TYR A 192 10.47 15.22 -9.97
CA TYR A 192 9.86 14.72 -8.74
C TYR A 192 8.37 14.40 -8.93
N LEU A 193 7.84 13.63 -8.00
CA LEU A 193 6.40 13.56 -7.76
C LEU A 193 6.05 14.17 -6.40
N SER A 194 4.83 14.68 -6.27
CA SER A 194 4.33 15.28 -5.03
C SER A 194 2.84 15.05 -4.85
N LEU A 195 2.40 15.11 -3.60
CA LEU A 195 0.98 15.00 -3.23
C LEU A 195 0.71 15.67 -1.88
N VAL A 196 -0.54 16.09 -1.67
CA VAL A 196 -1.03 16.50 -0.35
C VAL A 196 -1.73 15.32 0.28
N TYR A 197 -1.26 14.92 1.47
CA TYR A 197 -1.82 13.79 2.19
C TYR A 197 -2.36 14.15 3.58
N SER A 198 -3.34 13.38 4.00
CA SER A 198 -3.88 13.36 5.35
C SER A 198 -3.88 11.91 5.82
N ALA A 199 -2.94 11.55 6.68
CA ALA A 199 -2.73 10.17 7.12
C ALA A 199 -1.83 10.11 8.37
N ARG A 200 -1.73 8.95 8.98
CA ARG A 200 -0.68 8.63 9.95
C ARG A 200 0.53 8.02 9.25
N SER A 201 0.30 7.09 8.33
CA SER A 201 1.36 6.44 7.57
C SER A 201 1.14 6.58 6.07
N VAL A 202 2.25 6.60 5.32
CA VAL A 202 2.26 6.62 3.85
C VAL A 202 3.18 5.50 3.37
N ASN A 203 2.64 4.67 2.49
CA ASN A 203 3.42 3.67 1.78
C ASN A 203 3.37 3.95 0.27
N ALA A 204 4.45 3.61 -0.43
CA ALA A 204 4.56 3.72 -1.88
C ALA A 204 4.96 2.36 -2.48
N VAL A 205 4.28 1.94 -3.54
CA VAL A 205 4.73 0.81 -4.37
C VAL A 205 5.54 1.39 -5.51
N LEU A 206 6.83 1.04 -5.55
CA LEU A 206 7.80 1.62 -6.49
C LEU A 206 8.35 0.56 -7.45
N THR A 207 8.82 1.00 -8.62
CA THR A 207 9.44 0.15 -9.64
C THR A 207 10.94 0.00 -9.43
N SER A 208 11.51 -1.07 -9.99
CA SER A 208 12.95 -1.25 -10.18
C SER A 208 13.17 -2.12 -11.42
N ASP A 209 13.17 -1.51 -12.59
CA ASP A 209 13.20 -2.25 -13.86
C ASP A 209 14.59 -2.81 -14.18
N SER A 210 15.64 -2.07 -13.86
CA SER A 210 17.03 -2.51 -14.10
C SER A 210 17.53 -3.52 -13.06
N GLY A 211 16.90 -3.58 -11.89
CA GLY A 211 17.39 -4.30 -10.72
C GLY A 211 18.59 -3.59 -10.03
N GLU A 212 19.04 -2.46 -10.54
CA GLU A 212 20.10 -1.67 -9.90
C GLU A 212 19.51 -0.76 -8.82
N PRO A 213 20.11 -0.74 -7.63
CA PRO A 213 19.65 0.13 -6.55
C PRO A 213 19.68 1.60 -6.93
N TYR A 214 18.63 2.33 -6.59
CA TYR A 214 18.59 3.77 -6.77
C TYR A 214 18.04 4.51 -5.55
N LYS A 215 18.42 5.77 -5.42
CA LYS A 215 18.06 6.63 -4.29
C LYS A 215 16.88 7.51 -4.64
N VAL A 216 15.90 7.57 -3.74
CA VAL A 216 14.77 8.50 -3.80
C VAL A 216 14.84 9.43 -2.59
N ARG A 217 15.00 10.72 -2.81
CA ARG A 217 14.96 11.76 -1.76
C ARG A 217 13.52 11.99 -1.34
N ILE A 218 13.29 12.10 -0.04
CA ILE A 218 11.97 12.28 0.56
C ILE A 218 11.95 13.56 1.37
N THR A 219 10.94 14.40 1.14
CA THR A 219 10.70 15.59 1.99
C THR A 219 9.21 15.74 2.30
N VAL A 220 8.91 16.34 3.44
CA VAL A 220 7.55 16.76 3.82
C VAL A 220 7.57 18.25 4.11
N ASN A 221 6.69 19.00 3.45
CA ASN A 221 6.63 20.47 3.50
C ASN A 221 7.96 21.17 3.16
N GLY A 222 8.81 20.51 2.37
CA GLY A 222 10.13 20.98 2.00
C GLY A 222 11.26 20.57 2.94
N ASP A 223 10.96 20.03 4.10
CA ASP A 223 11.95 19.59 5.09
C ASP A 223 12.23 18.08 4.97
N TYR A 224 13.44 17.66 5.32
CA TYR A 224 13.78 16.25 5.45
C TYR A 224 13.05 15.61 6.64
N LEU A 225 12.81 14.30 6.54
CA LEU A 225 12.22 13.52 7.62
C LEU A 225 13.16 13.43 8.82
N THR A 226 12.57 13.19 9.98
CA THR A 226 13.26 12.97 11.25
C THR A 226 13.09 11.52 11.71
N GLN A 227 13.75 11.13 12.80
CA GLN A 227 13.55 9.81 13.40
C GLN A 227 12.11 9.60 13.90
N ASP A 228 11.37 10.69 14.17
CA ASP A 228 10.02 10.63 14.72
C ASP A 228 8.93 10.35 13.68
N ASN A 229 9.18 10.71 12.40
CA ASN A 229 8.16 10.59 11.34
C ASN A 229 8.61 9.78 10.12
N LYS A 230 9.86 9.29 10.10
CA LYS A 230 10.34 8.44 9.01
C LYS A 230 9.66 7.06 9.02
N GLY A 231 9.37 6.53 7.84
CA GLY A 231 9.00 5.14 7.68
C GLY A 231 10.16 4.17 7.93
N THR A 232 9.83 2.90 8.07
CA THR A 232 10.82 1.84 8.36
C THR A 232 11.86 1.67 7.25
N ASP A 233 11.51 1.97 6.01
CA ASP A 233 12.40 1.84 4.84
C ASP A 233 13.26 3.10 4.60
N ILE A 234 13.06 4.17 5.38
CA ILE A 234 13.77 5.44 5.21
C ILE A 234 15.08 5.45 5.99
N THR A 235 16.13 5.85 5.32
CA THR A 235 17.44 6.17 5.90
C THR A 235 17.58 7.69 6.02
N ILE A 236 18.14 8.14 7.15
CA ILE A 236 18.57 9.52 7.34
C ILE A 236 20.10 9.53 7.27
N GLY A 237 20.64 10.24 6.29
CA GLY A 237 22.07 10.38 6.06
C GLY A 237 22.76 11.20 7.15
N SER A 238 24.08 11.18 7.16
CA SER A 238 24.90 11.98 8.09
C SER A 238 24.76 13.49 7.88
N ASP A 239 24.32 13.89 6.71
CA ASP A 239 24.00 15.27 6.30
C ASP A 239 22.54 15.68 6.65
N GLY A 240 21.76 14.77 7.22
CA GLY A 240 20.37 14.95 7.56
C GLY A 240 19.40 14.66 6.41
N GLU A 241 19.87 14.35 5.21
CA GLU A 241 19.00 14.00 4.08
C GLU A 241 18.23 12.72 4.35
N SER A 242 16.90 12.75 4.18
CA SER A 242 16.06 11.55 4.23
C SER A 242 15.87 10.95 2.84
N TYR A 243 16.14 9.66 2.74
CA TYR A 243 16.03 8.95 1.47
C TYR A 243 15.61 7.50 1.63
N LEU A 244 15.03 6.98 0.57
CA LEU A 244 14.73 5.59 0.36
C LEU A 244 15.77 5.01 -0.62
N LEU A 245 16.31 3.82 -0.34
CA LEU A 245 17.07 3.03 -1.29
C LEU A 245 16.14 1.96 -1.88
N VAL A 246 15.77 2.11 -3.14
CA VAL A 246 14.94 1.15 -3.87
C VAL A 246 15.85 0.11 -4.51
N THR A 247 15.63 -1.16 -4.20
CA THR A 247 16.41 -2.30 -4.69
C THR A 247 15.59 -3.28 -5.52
N GLU A 248 14.27 -3.22 -5.37
CA GLU A 248 13.32 -4.16 -5.96
C GLU A 248 11.92 -3.54 -6.04
N PRO A 249 11.03 -4.02 -6.91
CA PRO A 249 9.64 -3.57 -6.93
C PRO A 249 8.89 -4.15 -5.73
N ARG A 250 8.46 -3.30 -4.83
CA ARG A 250 7.65 -3.65 -3.65
C ARG A 250 7.00 -2.43 -3.01
N LEU A 251 6.19 -2.69 -1.99
CA LEU A 251 5.68 -1.66 -1.10
C LEU A 251 6.77 -1.22 -0.11
N TYR A 252 7.02 0.08 -0.05
CA TYR A 252 7.93 0.74 0.86
C TYR A 252 7.16 1.61 1.86
N ASN A 253 7.47 1.47 3.15
CA ASN A 253 6.92 2.33 4.19
C ASN A 253 7.73 3.64 4.26
N VAL A 254 7.15 4.71 3.71
CA VAL A 254 7.82 6.03 3.54
C VAL A 254 7.69 6.90 4.78
N LEU A 255 6.49 6.94 5.36
CA LEU A 255 6.18 7.79 6.53
C LEU A 255 5.45 7.00 7.59
N GLU A 256 5.81 7.27 8.86
CA GLU A 256 5.10 6.78 10.04
C GLU A 256 5.03 7.91 11.07
N ASN A 257 4.04 8.77 10.96
CA ASN A 257 3.88 9.91 11.87
C ASN A 257 3.48 9.44 13.29
N PRO A 258 3.90 10.11 14.35
CA PRO A 258 3.48 9.80 15.71
C PRO A 258 1.96 9.86 15.91
N SER A 259 1.30 10.74 15.18
CA SER A 259 -0.15 10.92 15.16
C SER A 259 -0.65 11.14 13.75
N TYR A 260 -1.96 11.12 13.56
CA TYR A 260 -2.59 11.52 12.31
C TYR A 260 -2.30 12.99 11.99
N VAL A 261 -1.84 13.25 10.75
CA VAL A 261 -1.57 14.60 10.23
C VAL A 261 -2.55 14.96 9.12
N ARG A 262 -2.71 16.26 8.86
CA ARG A 262 -3.65 16.77 7.85
C ARG A 262 -2.94 17.69 6.87
N ARG A 263 -3.18 17.44 5.56
CA ARG A 263 -2.75 18.31 4.47
C ARG A 263 -1.25 18.63 4.46
N GLU A 264 -0.43 17.60 4.73
CA GLU A 264 1.01 17.72 4.58
C GLU A 264 1.41 17.42 3.13
N THR A 265 2.44 18.08 2.63
CA THR A 265 2.93 17.90 1.26
C THR A 265 4.13 16.96 1.25
N LEU A 266 3.94 15.75 0.73
CA LEU A 266 5.04 14.81 0.45
C LEU A 266 5.62 15.09 -0.93
N ARG A 267 6.97 15.10 -1.03
CA ARG A 267 7.69 15.09 -2.29
C ARG A 267 8.70 13.94 -2.31
N MET A 268 8.74 13.22 -3.44
CA MET A 268 9.68 12.16 -3.72
C MET A 268 10.41 12.48 -5.03
N ALA A 269 11.75 12.48 -5.02
CA ALA A 269 12.57 12.85 -6.16
C ALA A 269 13.74 11.89 -6.35
N SER A 270 14.07 11.57 -7.59
CA SER A 270 15.22 10.72 -7.92
C SER A 270 15.84 11.15 -9.23
N ASP A 271 17.16 11.00 -9.34
CA ASP A 271 17.90 11.23 -10.59
C ASP A 271 17.94 9.96 -11.47
N SER A 272 17.38 8.84 -10.98
CA SER A 272 17.39 7.57 -11.71
C SER A 272 16.20 7.44 -12.68
N PRO A 273 16.41 6.94 -13.90
CA PRO A 273 15.34 6.61 -14.82
C PRO A 273 14.53 5.36 -14.38
N ASP A 274 15.01 4.58 -13.41
CA ASP A 274 14.28 3.45 -12.83
C ASP A 274 13.23 3.87 -11.79
N PHE A 275 13.26 5.15 -11.39
CA PHE A 275 12.28 5.66 -10.45
C PHE A 275 10.89 5.66 -11.08
N GLY A 276 9.98 4.92 -10.47
CA GLY A 276 8.59 4.86 -10.91
C GLY A 276 7.65 4.49 -9.77
N LEU A 277 6.41 4.98 -9.90
CA LEU A 277 5.33 4.82 -8.95
C LEU A 277 4.23 3.97 -9.55
N PHE A 278 3.84 2.89 -8.86
CA PHE A 278 2.59 2.18 -9.09
C PHE A 278 1.45 2.84 -8.33
N ALA A 279 1.57 2.89 -6.99
CA ALA A 279 0.52 3.39 -6.13
C ALA A 279 1.05 3.94 -4.80
N PHE A 280 0.21 4.77 -4.16
CA PHE A 280 0.32 5.13 -2.74
C PHE A 280 -0.83 4.53 -1.95
N THR A 281 -0.53 4.05 -0.74
CA THR A 281 -1.52 3.68 0.27
C THR A 281 -1.33 4.47 1.55
N PHE A 282 -2.41 4.71 2.27
CA PHE A 282 -2.43 5.61 3.44
C PHE A 282 -3.11 4.94 4.62
N GLY A 283 -2.45 4.97 5.78
CA GLY A 283 -2.98 4.45 7.03
C GLY A 283 -3.39 5.56 7.99
N ALA A 284 -4.53 5.37 8.67
CA ALA A 284 -5.02 6.28 9.70
C ALA A 284 -4.71 5.79 11.13
N TYR A 285 -4.43 4.52 11.28
CA TYR A 285 -4.35 3.85 12.58
C TYR A 285 -2.90 3.60 13.02
N LYS A 286 -2.70 3.52 14.32
CA LYS A 286 -1.45 3.04 14.89
C LYS A 286 -1.34 1.54 14.62
N LYS A 287 -0.18 1.07 14.10
CA LYS A 287 0.08 -0.37 14.04
C LYS A 287 0.00 -0.93 15.46
N ALA A 288 -0.74 -2.02 15.65
CA ALA A 288 -0.65 -2.81 16.86
C ALA A 288 0.79 -3.30 16.97
N GLY A 289 1.46 -2.99 18.08
CA GLY A 289 2.83 -3.39 18.35
C GLY A 289 2.95 -4.88 18.61
#